data_935afc6a236faaaadeaa55d9a628cef6
#
_entry.id   935afc6a236faaaadeaa55d9a628cef6
#
_cell.length_a   1.000
_cell.length_b   1.000
_cell.length_c   1.000
_cell.angle_alpha   90.00
_cell.angle_beta   90.00
_cell.angle_gamma   90.00
#
_symmetry.space_group_name_H-M   'P 1'
#
loop_
_entity.id
_entity.type
_entity.pdbx_description
1 polymer ?
#
loop_
_entity_poly.entity_id
_entity_poly.type
_entity_poly.pdbx_seq_one_letter_code
_entity_poly.pdbx_strand_id
1 'polypeptide(L)'
;SINYINQREFGWGFNHDTQTTTLVPGTIRYSIPTNAKHVDYETFRVSKDSDLGTAGGALTVMDYKEYLDLHVTQEDDVTATLLNGSLNSSATTITVDSTTGFSSTGTLYIESEQITYTGTSSTTFTGCTRGANSTTAASHSDDVRVAQFDSGATPRHVVRTADNNFLLFPYPDKAYELKFEFFKI
;
A
#
# COMPACT_ATOMS: atom_id res chain seq x y z
N SER A 1 29.68 -6.41 29.55
CA SER A 1 30.07 -7.57 28.72
C SER A 1 28.86 -8.20 27.97
N ILE A 2 27.67 -8.25 28.56
CA ILE A 2 26.45 -8.79 27.92
C ILE A 2 26.03 -7.93 26.72
N ASN A 3 26.15 -6.62 26.81
CA ASN A 3 25.82 -5.72 25.69
C ASN A 3 26.76 -5.88 24.47
N TYR A 4 27.99 -6.30 24.69
CA TYR A 4 28.96 -6.48 23.62
C TYR A 4 28.71 -7.77 22.82
N ILE A 5 28.20 -8.81 23.49
CA ILE A 5 27.82 -10.08 22.86
C ILE A 5 26.57 -9.88 22.01
N ASN A 6 25.55 -9.17 22.53
CA ASN A 6 24.31 -8.89 21.80
C ASN A 6 24.48 -8.02 20.55
N GLN A 7 25.59 -7.26 20.45
CA GLN A 7 25.88 -6.46 19.25
C GLN A 7 26.53 -7.26 18.12
N ARG A 8 27.12 -8.42 18.40
CA ARG A 8 27.85 -9.22 17.40
C ARG A 8 27.06 -10.41 16.85
N GLU A 9 26.05 -10.89 17.55
CA GLU A 9 25.33 -12.10 17.17
C GLU A 9 23.85 -11.80 16.89
N PHE A 10 23.58 -11.32 15.66
CA PHE A 10 22.21 -11.11 15.15
C PHE A 10 21.46 -12.41 14.89
N GLY A 11 22.11 -13.57 15.00
CA GLY A 11 21.53 -14.87 14.64
C GLY A 11 20.95 -15.68 15.81
N TRP A 12 20.78 -15.07 17.00
CA TRP A 12 20.25 -15.79 18.16
C TRP A 12 18.72 -15.86 18.07
N GLY A 13 18.18 -17.08 18.01
CA GLY A 13 16.77 -17.34 17.80
C GLY A 13 15.81 -16.67 18.80
N PHE A 14 16.29 -16.28 20.00
CA PHE A 14 15.46 -15.56 20.98
C PHE A 14 15.24 -14.07 20.68
N ASN A 15 16.10 -13.47 19.84
CA ASN A 15 15.94 -12.08 19.39
C ASN A 15 15.19 -11.96 18.07
N HIS A 16 14.94 -13.09 17.41
CA HIS A 16 14.33 -13.15 16.10
C HIS A 16 12.81 -13.21 16.21
N ASP A 17 12.11 -12.50 15.34
CA ASP A 17 10.66 -12.51 15.27
C ASP A 17 10.19 -12.33 13.82
N THR A 18 8.94 -12.66 13.59
CA THR A 18 8.32 -12.55 12.27
C THR A 18 7.13 -11.59 12.35
N GLN A 19 7.08 -10.62 11.45
CA GLN A 19 5.90 -9.78 11.25
C GLN A 19 5.08 -10.33 10.09
N THR A 20 3.79 -10.44 10.34
CA THR A 20 2.78 -10.69 9.30
C THR A 20 1.79 -9.54 9.32
N THR A 21 1.52 -8.94 8.17
CA THR A 21 0.54 -7.85 8.04
C THR A 21 -0.22 -7.96 6.73
N THR A 22 -1.49 -7.59 6.77
CA THR A 22 -2.32 -7.48 5.56
C THR A 22 -2.06 -6.13 4.90
N LEU A 23 -1.72 -6.16 3.64
CA LEU A 23 -1.50 -4.95 2.85
C LEU A 23 -2.83 -4.27 2.55
N VAL A 24 -2.82 -2.95 2.64
CA VAL A 24 -3.96 -2.12 2.27
C VAL A 24 -3.77 -1.67 0.81
N PRO A 25 -4.74 -1.97 -0.07
CA PRO A 25 -4.67 -1.57 -1.47
C PRO A 25 -4.41 -0.06 -1.63
N GLY A 26 -3.53 0.31 -2.55
CA GLY A 26 -3.14 1.70 -2.77
C GLY A 26 -2.17 2.30 -1.75
N THR A 27 -1.86 1.58 -0.67
CA THR A 27 -0.90 2.04 0.35
C THR A 27 0.51 1.58 0.00
N ILE A 28 1.43 2.53 -0.13
CA ILE A 28 2.84 2.23 -0.47
C ILE A 28 3.74 2.16 0.77
N ARG A 29 3.41 2.88 1.84
CA ARG A 29 4.26 3.06 3.02
C ARG A 29 3.71 2.29 4.22
N TYR A 30 4.57 1.51 4.85
CA TYR A 30 4.25 0.68 6.01
C TYR A 30 5.29 0.88 7.11
N SER A 31 4.84 0.84 8.36
CA SER A 31 5.73 1.00 9.52
C SER A 31 6.43 -0.31 9.88
N ILE A 32 7.68 -0.19 10.28
CA ILE A 32 8.45 -1.25 10.91
C ILE A 32 7.97 -1.39 12.37
N PRO A 33 7.94 -2.62 12.94
CA PRO A 33 7.60 -2.81 14.34
C PRO A 33 8.47 -1.96 15.26
N THR A 34 7.87 -1.31 16.26
CA THR A 34 8.56 -0.37 17.16
C THR A 34 9.63 -1.03 18.02
N ASN A 35 9.54 -2.34 18.21
CA ASN A 35 10.53 -3.16 18.92
C ASN A 35 11.60 -3.76 18.00
N ALA A 36 11.59 -3.43 16.70
CA ALA A 36 12.60 -3.92 15.79
C ALA A 36 13.90 -3.12 15.94
N LYS A 37 15.00 -3.84 16.16
CA LYS A 37 16.37 -3.30 16.14
C LYS A 37 16.96 -3.34 14.74
N HIS A 38 16.66 -4.39 14.01
CA HIS A 38 17.12 -4.63 12.64
C HIS A 38 16.07 -5.42 11.88
N VAL A 39 15.79 -5.02 10.65
CA VAL A 39 14.88 -5.71 9.74
C VAL A 39 15.70 -6.44 8.68
N ASP A 40 15.39 -7.71 8.47
CA ASP A 40 15.99 -8.49 7.40
C ASP A 40 15.16 -8.32 6.12
N TYR A 41 15.57 -7.39 5.29
CA TYR A 41 14.88 -7.04 4.05
C TYR A 41 14.87 -8.18 3.01
N GLU A 42 15.80 -9.13 3.08
CA GLU A 42 15.86 -10.28 2.18
C GLU A 42 14.73 -11.31 2.45
N THR A 43 14.09 -11.19 3.61
CA THR A 43 13.02 -12.11 4.04
C THR A 43 11.62 -11.66 3.62
N PHE A 44 11.47 -10.47 3.04
CA PHE A 44 10.17 -9.96 2.62
C PHE A 44 9.51 -10.86 1.57
N ARG A 45 8.29 -11.30 1.87
CA ARG A 45 7.48 -12.18 1.02
C ARG A 45 6.04 -11.67 0.98
N VAL A 46 5.44 -11.68 -0.20
CA VAL A 46 4.02 -11.36 -0.42
C VAL A 46 3.30 -12.62 -0.89
N SER A 47 2.22 -13.01 -0.22
CA SER A 47 1.36 -14.10 -0.66
C SER A 47 0.59 -13.69 -1.91
N LYS A 48 0.37 -14.62 -2.84
CA LYS A 48 -0.32 -14.38 -4.11
C LYS A 48 -1.84 -14.19 -3.97
N ASP A 49 -2.40 -14.67 -2.86
CA ASP A 49 -3.82 -14.59 -2.50
C ASP A 49 -3.98 -14.84 -1.00
N SER A 50 -5.11 -14.42 -0.42
CA SER A 50 -5.49 -14.76 0.96
C SER A 50 -5.67 -16.25 1.21
N ASP A 51 -5.57 -17.11 0.18
CA ASP A 51 -5.50 -18.56 0.31
C ASP A 51 -4.12 -18.98 0.77
N LEU A 52 -4.06 -19.25 2.04
CA LEU A 52 -2.98 -19.90 2.79
C LEU A 52 -2.39 -21.08 2.02
N GLY A 53 -1.19 -20.94 1.49
CA GLY A 53 -0.40 -22.07 1.03
C GLY A 53 0.32 -21.94 -0.30
N THR A 54 0.09 -20.92 -1.10
CA THR A 54 0.93 -20.68 -2.27
C THR A 54 2.14 -19.85 -1.86
N ALA A 55 3.33 -20.39 -2.11
CA ALA A 55 4.60 -19.72 -1.81
C ALA A 55 4.57 -18.28 -2.34
N GLY A 56 4.54 -17.35 -1.42
CA GLY A 56 4.55 -15.91 -1.73
C GLY A 56 5.82 -15.55 -2.48
N GLY A 57 5.73 -14.63 -3.42
CA GLY A 57 6.89 -14.12 -4.13
C GLY A 57 7.83 -13.40 -3.17
N ALA A 58 9.14 -13.68 -3.29
CA ALA A 58 10.16 -12.88 -2.64
C ALA A 58 10.15 -11.47 -3.23
N LEU A 59 10.27 -10.46 -2.36
CA LEU A 59 10.47 -9.09 -2.81
C LEU A 59 11.96 -8.83 -3.02
N THR A 60 12.29 -8.07 -4.05
CA THR A 60 13.65 -7.58 -4.27
C THR A 60 13.87 -6.31 -3.45
N VAL A 61 14.97 -6.23 -2.74
CA VAL A 61 15.34 -5.02 -2.00
C VAL A 61 15.78 -3.95 -2.99
N MET A 62 15.22 -2.76 -2.86
CA MET A 62 15.54 -1.59 -3.67
C MET A 62 16.01 -0.45 -2.75
N ASP A 63 17.05 0.23 -3.15
CA ASP A 63 17.54 1.42 -2.46
C ASP A 63 16.58 2.61 -2.69
N TYR A 64 16.44 3.49 -1.69
CA TYR A 64 15.56 4.66 -1.81
C TYR A 64 15.98 5.60 -2.95
N LYS A 65 17.28 5.72 -3.19
CA LYS A 65 17.79 6.49 -4.34
C LYS A 65 17.35 5.87 -5.67
N GLU A 66 17.51 4.56 -5.81
CA GLU A 66 17.06 3.82 -7.01
C GLU A 66 15.54 3.96 -7.22
N TYR A 67 14.77 3.87 -6.12
CA TYR A 67 13.34 4.12 -6.15
C TYR A 67 13.02 5.52 -6.68
N LEU A 68 13.70 6.56 -6.17
CA LEU A 68 13.49 7.94 -6.65
C LEU A 68 13.89 8.10 -8.13
N ASP A 69 15.01 7.53 -8.54
CA ASP A 69 15.48 7.62 -9.93
C ASP A 69 14.50 6.94 -10.92
N LEU A 70 13.82 5.86 -10.49
CA LEU A 70 12.87 5.12 -11.32
C LEU A 70 11.45 5.67 -11.25
N HIS A 71 11.05 6.29 -10.13
CA HIS A 71 9.66 6.58 -9.81
C HIS A 71 9.34 8.06 -9.57
N VAL A 72 10.30 8.96 -9.61
CA VAL A 72 10.04 10.42 -9.63
C VAL A 72 9.17 10.81 -10.84
N THR A 73 9.25 10.04 -11.93
CA THR A 73 8.37 10.21 -13.09
C THR A 73 7.01 9.54 -12.95
N GLN A 74 6.80 8.68 -11.96
CA GLN A 74 5.53 7.95 -11.77
C GLN A 74 4.55 8.66 -10.82
N GLU A 75 4.95 9.71 -10.13
CA GLU A 75 3.99 10.61 -9.48
C GLU A 75 3.09 11.31 -10.51
N ASP A 76 3.56 11.45 -11.76
CA ASP A 76 2.76 11.98 -12.87
C ASP A 76 1.75 10.96 -13.44
N ASP A 77 1.89 9.66 -13.15
CA ASP A 77 0.95 8.60 -13.62
C ASP A 77 -0.26 8.41 -12.67
N VAL A 78 -0.33 9.17 -11.59
CA VAL A 78 -1.47 9.16 -10.67
C VAL A 78 -2.45 10.24 -11.05
N THR A 79 -3.53 9.86 -11.71
CA THR A 79 -4.65 10.78 -11.90
C THR A 79 -5.36 11.00 -10.55
N ALA A 80 -5.44 12.23 -10.10
CA ALA A 80 -6.05 12.56 -8.81
C ALA A 80 -6.91 13.83 -8.88
N THR A 81 -7.90 13.88 -7.99
CA THR A 81 -8.81 15.01 -7.78
C THR A 81 -9.18 15.10 -6.31
N LEU A 82 -10.01 16.04 -5.91
CA LEU A 82 -10.56 16.14 -4.56
C LEU A 82 -12.05 15.82 -4.57
N LEU A 83 -12.54 15.26 -3.45
CA LEU A 83 -13.98 15.17 -3.20
C LEU A 83 -14.58 16.58 -3.17
N ASN A 84 -15.72 16.75 -3.80
CA ASN A 84 -16.54 17.94 -3.73
C ASN A 84 -17.78 17.63 -2.90
N GLY A 85 -17.69 17.94 -1.61
CA GLY A 85 -18.65 17.56 -0.59
C GLY A 85 -18.34 16.23 0.09
N SER A 86 -18.89 16.04 1.28
CA SER A 86 -18.70 14.81 2.06
C SER A 86 -19.36 13.59 1.38
N LEU A 87 -18.71 12.44 1.47
CA LEU A 87 -19.18 11.18 0.91
C LEU A 87 -19.61 10.24 2.04
N ASN A 88 -20.85 9.75 2.00
CA ASN A 88 -21.28 8.71 2.94
C ASN A 88 -20.91 7.30 2.43
N SER A 89 -20.91 6.33 3.34
CA SER A 89 -20.48 4.95 3.03
C SER A 89 -21.37 4.16 2.08
N SER A 90 -22.56 4.67 1.73
CA SER A 90 -23.53 3.98 0.85
C SER A 90 -23.75 4.68 -0.49
N ALA A 91 -23.05 5.79 -0.74
CA ALA A 91 -23.23 6.54 -1.98
C ALA A 91 -22.75 5.74 -3.21
N THR A 92 -23.57 5.74 -4.25
CA THR A 92 -23.27 5.10 -5.54
C THR A 92 -22.86 6.09 -6.63
N THR A 93 -22.81 7.36 -6.29
CA THR A 93 -22.27 8.46 -7.10
C THR A 93 -21.32 9.27 -6.24
N ILE A 94 -20.18 9.61 -6.79
CA ILE A 94 -19.12 10.37 -6.10
C ILE A 94 -18.92 11.66 -6.86
N THR A 95 -19.10 12.79 -6.19
CA THR A 95 -18.88 14.12 -6.74
C THR A 95 -17.45 14.58 -6.40
N VAL A 96 -16.75 15.07 -7.40
CA VAL A 96 -15.35 15.54 -7.33
C VAL A 96 -15.19 16.87 -8.07
N ASP A 97 -14.09 17.54 -7.88
CA ASP A 97 -13.82 18.80 -8.58
C ASP A 97 -13.68 18.63 -10.09
N SER A 98 -13.03 17.56 -10.54
CA SER A 98 -12.88 17.25 -11.96
C SER A 98 -12.58 15.76 -12.15
N THR A 99 -13.13 15.17 -13.22
CA THR A 99 -12.78 13.81 -13.66
C THR A 99 -11.83 13.80 -14.86
N THR A 100 -11.26 14.95 -15.21
CA THR A 100 -10.31 15.06 -16.33
C THR A 100 -9.09 14.18 -16.08
N GLY A 101 -8.75 13.37 -17.07
CA GLY A 101 -7.63 12.42 -16.99
C GLY A 101 -8.01 11.03 -16.46
N PHE A 102 -9.13 10.90 -15.76
CA PHE A 102 -9.60 9.59 -15.31
C PHE A 102 -10.14 8.73 -16.45
N SER A 103 -9.99 7.42 -16.34
CA SER A 103 -10.60 6.46 -17.27
C SER A 103 -12.14 6.52 -17.19
N SER A 104 -12.83 6.06 -18.21
CA SER A 104 -14.31 6.02 -18.21
C SER A 104 -14.89 5.01 -17.20
N THR A 105 -14.10 4.02 -16.80
CA THR A 105 -14.41 3.01 -15.78
C THR A 105 -13.11 2.66 -15.04
N GLY A 106 -13.20 2.18 -13.82
CA GLY A 106 -11.98 1.77 -13.09
C GLY A 106 -12.17 1.66 -11.59
N THR A 107 -11.09 1.82 -10.86
CA THR A 107 -11.06 1.79 -9.41
C THR A 107 -10.49 3.11 -8.87
N LEU A 108 -11.23 3.73 -7.97
CA LEU A 108 -10.80 4.90 -7.20
C LEU A 108 -10.25 4.45 -5.85
N TYR A 109 -9.33 5.23 -5.35
CA TYR A 109 -8.73 5.09 -4.03
C TYR A 109 -9.04 6.37 -3.24
N ILE A 110 -9.76 6.21 -2.13
CA ILE A 110 -10.04 7.29 -1.19
C ILE A 110 -9.59 6.82 0.19
N GLU A 111 -8.50 7.38 0.70
CA GLU A 111 -7.85 6.92 1.94
C GLU A 111 -7.55 5.42 1.86
N SER A 112 -8.16 4.58 2.70
CA SER A 112 -8.00 3.11 2.70
C SER A 112 -9.10 2.36 1.94
N GLU A 113 -10.06 3.07 1.33
CA GLU A 113 -11.15 2.46 0.60
C GLU A 113 -10.87 2.39 -0.90
N GLN A 114 -11.19 1.25 -1.52
CA GLN A 114 -11.30 1.11 -2.96
C GLN A 114 -12.77 1.15 -3.39
N ILE A 115 -13.03 1.86 -4.46
CA ILE A 115 -14.37 2.04 -5.02
C ILE A 115 -14.28 1.80 -6.52
N THR A 116 -14.96 0.78 -7.03
CA THR A 116 -15.07 0.61 -8.49
C THR A 116 -16.19 1.49 -9.03
N TYR A 117 -16.02 2.00 -10.24
CA TYR A 117 -17.02 2.81 -10.93
C TYR A 117 -17.17 2.39 -12.39
N THR A 118 -18.35 2.62 -12.97
CA THR A 118 -18.70 2.18 -14.32
C THR A 118 -18.99 3.32 -15.28
N GLY A 119 -18.93 4.57 -14.83
CA GLY A 119 -19.14 5.74 -15.67
C GLY A 119 -18.64 7.03 -15.03
N THR A 120 -18.34 8.01 -15.89
CA THR A 120 -17.88 9.35 -15.49
C THR A 120 -18.68 10.44 -16.20
N SER A 121 -18.82 11.58 -15.53
CA SER A 121 -19.17 12.86 -16.14
C SER A 121 -18.04 13.87 -15.83
N SER A 122 -18.20 15.14 -16.15
CA SER A 122 -17.14 16.14 -15.89
C SER A 122 -16.73 16.28 -14.42
N THR A 123 -17.62 15.96 -13.49
CA THR A 123 -17.41 16.12 -12.03
C THR A 123 -17.96 14.96 -11.21
N THR A 124 -18.40 13.86 -11.81
CA THR A 124 -18.93 12.73 -11.04
C THR A 124 -18.47 11.39 -11.57
N PHE A 125 -18.26 10.46 -10.65
CA PHE A 125 -18.17 9.03 -10.93
C PHE A 125 -19.51 8.38 -10.60
N THR A 126 -20.00 7.51 -11.49
CA THR A 126 -21.31 6.87 -11.38
C THR A 126 -21.22 5.35 -11.42
N GLY A 127 -22.26 4.67 -10.92
CA GLY A 127 -22.25 3.21 -10.80
C GLY A 127 -21.17 2.71 -9.85
N CYS A 128 -20.97 3.46 -8.76
CA CYS A 128 -19.93 3.16 -7.77
C CYS A 128 -20.31 1.97 -6.89
N THR A 129 -19.40 1.00 -6.77
CA THR A 129 -19.45 -0.08 -5.78
C THR A 129 -18.44 0.22 -4.69
N ARG A 130 -18.94 0.45 -3.47
CA ARG A 130 -18.17 0.81 -2.29
C ARG A 130 -17.49 -0.40 -1.66
N GLY A 131 -16.36 -0.18 -0.98
CA GLY A 131 -15.63 -1.25 -0.30
C GLY A 131 -15.14 -2.36 -1.23
N ALA A 132 -14.78 -2.04 -2.45
CA ALA A 132 -14.30 -3.01 -3.43
C ALA A 132 -12.99 -3.66 -3.00
N ASN A 133 -12.65 -4.81 -3.61
CA ASN A 133 -11.38 -5.52 -3.42
C ASN A 133 -11.02 -5.79 -1.94
N SER A 134 -12.02 -6.18 -1.14
CA SER A 134 -11.87 -6.50 0.29
C SER A 134 -11.54 -5.30 1.19
N THR A 135 -11.77 -4.07 0.72
CA THR A 135 -11.76 -2.88 1.58
C THR A 135 -13.12 -2.67 2.24
N THR A 136 -13.20 -1.76 3.20
CA THR A 136 -14.45 -1.45 3.90
C THR A 136 -14.97 -0.08 3.46
N ALA A 137 -16.27 -0.02 3.10
CA ALA A 137 -16.93 1.23 2.79
C ALA A 137 -16.96 2.16 4.01
N ALA A 138 -16.44 3.37 3.85
CA ALA A 138 -16.35 4.39 4.91
C ALA A 138 -16.97 5.72 4.47
N SER A 139 -17.21 6.61 5.42
CA SER A 139 -17.52 8.01 5.13
C SER A 139 -16.24 8.79 4.97
N HIS A 140 -16.18 9.68 3.97
CA HIS A 140 -15.04 10.54 3.69
C HIS A 140 -15.45 12.01 3.79
N SER A 141 -14.54 12.85 4.26
CA SER A 141 -14.75 14.29 4.37
C SER A 141 -14.65 14.97 3.01
N ASP A 142 -15.16 16.19 2.93
CA ASP A 142 -14.90 17.11 1.83
C ASP A 142 -13.40 17.33 1.65
N ASP A 143 -12.95 17.62 0.43
CA ASP A 143 -11.55 17.87 0.04
C ASP A 143 -10.58 16.67 0.23
N VAL A 144 -11.08 15.48 0.55
CA VAL A 144 -10.23 14.27 0.60
C VAL A 144 -9.80 13.88 -0.82
N ARG A 145 -8.54 13.49 -0.96
CA ARG A 145 -7.98 13.09 -2.25
C ARG A 145 -8.65 11.83 -2.77
N VAL A 146 -9.08 11.89 -4.04
CA VAL A 146 -9.56 10.77 -4.85
C VAL A 146 -8.50 10.50 -5.91
N ALA A 147 -7.99 9.28 -5.99
CA ALA A 147 -6.95 8.92 -6.94
C ALA A 147 -7.33 7.69 -7.75
N GLN A 148 -6.91 7.65 -9.00
CA GLN A 148 -6.87 6.46 -9.83
C GLN A 148 -5.41 6.13 -10.11
N PHE A 149 -5.03 4.88 -9.89
CA PHE A 149 -3.71 4.38 -10.19
C PHE A 149 -3.82 3.45 -11.39
N ASP A 150 -3.06 3.73 -12.42
CA ASP A 150 -3.11 2.93 -13.65
C ASP A 150 -2.39 1.58 -13.53
N SER A 151 -1.64 1.36 -12.45
CA SER A 151 -0.78 0.18 -12.32
C SER A 151 -0.55 -0.35 -10.91
N GLY A 152 -1.58 -0.38 -10.06
CA GLY A 152 -1.53 -1.22 -8.86
C GLY A 152 -1.31 -2.68 -9.27
N ALA A 153 -0.43 -3.39 -8.59
CA ALA A 153 -0.12 -4.79 -8.86
C ALA A 153 0.36 -5.49 -7.59
N THR A 154 0.63 -6.79 -7.70
CA THR A 154 1.35 -7.50 -6.62
C THR A 154 2.71 -6.84 -6.41
N PRO A 155 3.04 -6.37 -5.19
CA PRO A 155 4.36 -5.80 -4.90
C PRO A 155 5.50 -6.74 -5.27
N ARG A 156 6.56 -6.18 -5.83
CA ARG A 156 7.76 -6.92 -6.25
C ARG A 156 9.03 -6.42 -5.57
N HIS A 157 8.99 -5.21 -5.07
CA HIS A 157 10.12 -4.57 -4.41
C HIS A 157 9.73 -4.07 -3.03
N VAL A 158 10.66 -4.16 -2.10
CA VAL A 158 10.65 -3.47 -0.82
C VAL A 158 11.73 -2.40 -0.84
N VAL A 159 11.35 -1.17 -0.56
CA VAL A 159 12.25 -0.01 -0.58
C VAL A 159 12.61 0.37 0.84
N ARG A 160 13.90 0.45 1.10
CA ARG A 160 14.45 0.90 2.38
C ARG A 160 14.34 2.40 2.50
N THR A 161 13.68 2.91 3.54
CA THR A 161 13.62 4.34 3.84
C THR A 161 14.53 4.70 5.02
N ALA A 162 14.83 5.99 5.17
CA ALA A 162 15.68 6.48 6.27
C ALA A 162 14.92 6.59 7.61
N ASP A 163 13.61 6.57 7.57
CA ASP A 163 12.71 6.58 8.72
C ASP A 163 12.33 5.13 9.12
N ASN A 164 11.58 4.99 10.21
CA ASN A 164 11.13 3.67 10.69
C ASN A 164 9.98 3.09 9.84
N ASN A 165 10.10 3.18 8.52
CA ASN A 165 9.14 2.68 7.55
C ASN A 165 9.83 1.91 6.42
N PHE A 166 9.03 1.32 5.53
CA PHE A 166 9.45 0.81 4.23
C PHE A 166 8.36 1.11 3.19
N LEU A 167 8.74 1.14 1.92
CA LEU A 167 7.79 1.28 0.83
C LEU A 167 7.70 -0.04 0.07
N LEU A 168 6.54 -0.27 -0.54
CA LEU A 168 6.31 -1.38 -1.46
C LEU A 168 6.11 -0.85 -2.87
N PHE A 169 6.71 -1.52 -3.85
CA PHE A 169 6.56 -1.14 -5.25
C PHE A 169 6.38 -2.38 -6.16
N PRO A 170 5.47 -2.34 -7.13
CA PRO A 170 4.35 -1.40 -7.20
C PRO A 170 3.49 -1.45 -5.92
N TYR A 171 2.65 -0.44 -5.69
CA TYR A 171 1.72 -0.51 -4.55
C TYR A 171 0.72 -1.65 -4.74
N PRO A 172 0.22 -2.26 -3.64
CA PRO A 172 -0.70 -3.38 -3.73
C PRO A 172 -2.04 -2.97 -4.37
N ASP A 173 -2.50 -3.73 -5.35
CA ASP A 173 -3.80 -3.59 -6.00
C ASP A 173 -4.94 -4.27 -5.22
N LYS A 174 -4.60 -5.13 -4.26
CA LYS A 174 -5.52 -5.81 -3.34
C LYS A 174 -4.86 -6.15 -2.01
N ALA A 175 -5.65 -6.71 -1.09
CA ALA A 175 -5.14 -7.13 0.22
C ALA A 175 -4.30 -8.41 0.09
N TYR A 176 -2.99 -8.26 0.04
CA TYR A 176 -2.03 -9.36 0.15
C TYR A 176 -1.57 -9.52 1.59
N GLU A 177 -1.12 -10.70 1.96
CA GLU A 177 -0.39 -10.89 3.21
C GLU A 177 1.11 -10.64 2.95
N LEU A 178 1.69 -9.70 3.70
CA LEU A 178 3.13 -9.45 3.73
C LEU A 178 3.73 -10.11 4.96
N LYS A 179 4.82 -10.83 4.79
CA LYS A 179 5.59 -11.47 5.85
C LYS A 179 7.06 -11.11 5.74
N PHE A 180 7.70 -10.75 6.86
CA PHE A 180 9.13 -10.51 6.95
C PHE A 180 9.66 -10.78 8.35
N GLU A 181 10.98 -10.91 8.46
CA GLU A 181 11.66 -11.21 9.70
C GLU A 181 12.43 -9.99 10.22
N PHE A 182 12.54 -9.88 11.53
CA PHE A 182 13.27 -8.81 12.18
C PHE A 182 13.87 -9.28 13.51
N PHE A 183 14.89 -8.55 13.98
CA PHE A 183 15.53 -8.79 15.26
C PHE A 183 15.06 -7.73 16.25
N LYS A 184 14.66 -8.18 17.44
CA LYS A 184 14.13 -7.32 18.51
C LYS A 184 15.24 -6.60 19.26
N ILE A 185 14.84 -5.48 19.89
CA ILE A 185 15.68 -4.74 20.84
C ILE A 185 15.87 -5.59 22.11
#